data_50facd3a6ae084678a3ba852b881dd24
#
_entry.id   50facd3a6ae084678a3ba852b881dd24
#
_cell.length_a   1.000
_cell.length_b   1.000
_cell.length_c   1.000
_cell.angle_alpha   90.00
_cell.angle_beta   90.00
_cell.angle_gamma   90.00
#
_symmetry.space_group_name_H-M   'P 1'
#
loop_
_entity.id
_entity.type
_entity.pdbx_description
1 polymer ?
#
loop_
_entity_poly.entity_id
_entity_poly.type
_entity_poly.pdbx_seq_one_letter_code
_entity_poly.pdbx_strand_id
1 'polypeptide(L)'
;SISKAEVVGEQLENLQIGKAASVAVTDTQSLVTAELSVSSGTVTEGGKITYTVKLVSDDPSLPVTNHKGLTFTLTDGTTVTVKAGESEGSVTVSAPDNVYVNDPVTITQSLTGVTGEGADQFEQLELGKDSVSTKVVDEPGVGTPGDNNHGDKVELSIVANQTSVFENEKPTFTISIKQAL
;
A
#
# COMPACT_ATOMS: atom_id res chain seq x y z
N SER A 1 -20.83 -43.14 18.53
CA SER A 1 -21.64 -44.38 18.77
C SER A 1 -21.97 -44.49 20.27
N ILE A 2 -23.13 -45.08 20.56
CA ILE A 2 -23.48 -45.45 21.94
C ILE A 2 -22.76 -46.78 22.23
N SER A 3 -21.83 -46.78 23.19
CA SER A 3 -21.03 -47.95 23.56
C SER A 3 -21.66 -48.72 24.73
N LYS A 4 -22.48 -48.05 25.55
CA LYS A 4 -23.16 -48.64 26.70
C LYS A 4 -24.47 -47.89 26.96
N ALA A 5 -25.50 -48.61 27.35
CA ALA A 5 -26.73 -48.06 27.89
C ALA A 5 -27.03 -48.75 29.22
N GLU A 6 -27.44 -47.95 30.23
CA GLU A 6 -27.91 -48.46 31.52
C GLU A 6 -29.35 -47.98 31.73
N VAL A 7 -30.17 -48.88 32.24
CA VAL A 7 -31.57 -48.58 32.60
C VAL A 7 -31.62 -48.30 34.09
N VAL A 8 -32.16 -47.14 34.47
CA VAL A 8 -32.42 -46.76 35.85
C VAL A 8 -33.92 -46.91 36.09
N GLY A 9 -34.33 -47.85 36.94
CA GLY A 9 -35.73 -48.16 37.23
C GLY A 9 -36.07 -49.55 36.76
N GLU A 10 -37.25 -49.71 36.11
CA GLU A 10 -37.69 -51.02 35.62
C GLU A 10 -36.80 -51.52 34.47
N GLN A 11 -36.45 -52.82 34.52
CA GLN A 11 -35.57 -53.41 33.49
C GLN A 11 -36.36 -53.71 32.22
N LEU A 12 -35.75 -53.38 31.08
CA LEU A 12 -36.27 -53.76 29.77
C LEU A 12 -35.89 -55.20 29.46
N GLU A 13 -36.77 -55.98 28.92
CA GLU A 13 -36.51 -57.38 28.53
C GLU A 13 -35.48 -57.54 27.47
N ASN A 14 -35.43 -56.55 26.51
CA ASN A 14 -34.45 -56.54 25.43
C ASN A 14 -34.13 -55.12 25.02
N LEU A 15 -32.95 -54.61 25.45
CA LEU A 15 -32.41 -53.33 25.01
C LEU A 15 -31.35 -53.55 23.96
N GLN A 16 -31.63 -53.13 22.74
CA GLN A 16 -30.67 -53.17 21.64
C GLN A 16 -30.13 -51.78 21.36
N ILE A 17 -28.80 -51.67 21.29
CA ILE A 17 -28.13 -50.45 20.86
C ILE A 17 -28.28 -50.35 19.34
N GLY A 18 -28.89 -49.27 18.85
CA GLY A 18 -29.07 -49.01 17.44
C GLY A 18 -27.75 -48.81 16.71
N LYS A 19 -27.83 -48.65 15.38
CA LYS A 19 -26.65 -48.37 14.53
C LYS A 19 -26.00 -47.08 14.94
N ALA A 20 -24.66 -47.02 14.76
CA ALA A 20 -23.92 -45.78 14.93
C ALA A 20 -24.39 -44.70 13.93
N ALA A 21 -24.55 -43.47 14.40
CA ALA A 21 -24.77 -42.33 13.55
C ALA A 21 -23.41 -41.69 13.28
N SER A 22 -23.15 -41.28 12.05
CA SER A 22 -21.96 -40.54 11.63
C SER A 22 -22.39 -39.31 10.88
N VAL A 23 -21.66 -38.21 11.07
CA VAL A 23 -21.77 -36.97 10.31
C VAL A 23 -20.42 -36.75 9.64
N ALA A 24 -20.44 -36.56 8.35
CA ALA A 24 -19.26 -36.09 7.63
C ALA A 24 -19.20 -34.55 7.77
N VAL A 25 -18.08 -34.05 8.22
CA VAL A 25 -17.78 -32.62 8.18
C VAL A 25 -16.90 -32.42 6.92
N THR A 26 -17.40 -31.64 5.99
CA THR A 26 -16.65 -31.21 4.79
C THR A 26 -16.12 -29.83 5.04
N ASP A 27 -14.85 -29.64 4.63
CA ASP A 27 -14.21 -28.35 4.67
C ASP A 27 -14.83 -27.40 3.64
N THR A 28 -15.04 -26.14 3.99
CA THR A 28 -15.45 -25.07 3.08
C THR A 28 -14.29 -24.09 3.00
N GLN A 29 -13.79 -23.83 1.80
CA GLN A 29 -12.71 -22.87 1.60
C GLN A 29 -13.21 -21.45 1.89
N SER A 30 -12.48 -20.76 2.75
CA SER A 30 -12.73 -19.36 3.10
C SER A 30 -11.77 -18.47 2.34
N LEU A 31 -12.31 -17.49 1.60
CA LEU A 31 -11.56 -16.54 0.83
C LEU A 31 -11.14 -15.35 1.68
N VAL A 32 -9.85 -15.00 1.65
CA VAL A 32 -9.32 -13.75 2.15
C VAL A 32 -8.84 -12.91 0.98
N THR A 33 -9.30 -11.67 0.89
CA THR A 33 -8.88 -10.70 -0.12
C THR A 33 -8.00 -9.63 0.52
N ALA A 34 -6.85 -9.34 -0.09
CA ALA A 34 -6.01 -8.22 0.28
C ALA A 34 -6.46 -6.98 -0.51
N GLU A 35 -7.00 -5.98 0.17
CA GLU A 35 -7.48 -4.74 -0.42
C GLU A 35 -6.48 -3.61 -0.26
N LEU A 36 -6.18 -2.89 -1.36
CA LEU A 36 -5.28 -1.74 -1.36
C LEU A 36 -6.09 -0.44 -1.25
N SER A 37 -5.62 0.47 -0.41
CA SER A 37 -6.15 1.83 -0.29
C SER A 37 -5.01 2.86 -0.23
N VAL A 38 -5.34 4.13 -0.50
CA VAL A 38 -4.41 5.26 -0.44
C VAL A 38 -4.98 6.37 0.43
N SER A 39 -4.11 7.09 1.13
CA SER A 39 -4.49 8.12 2.10
C SER A 39 -5.22 9.32 1.49
N SER A 40 -4.92 9.67 0.25
CA SER A 40 -5.53 10.81 -0.46
C SER A 40 -5.48 10.63 -1.97
N GLY A 41 -6.53 11.05 -2.64
CA GLY A 41 -6.58 11.14 -4.11
C GLY A 41 -5.79 12.33 -4.69
N THR A 42 -5.29 13.23 -3.85
CA THR A 42 -4.45 14.38 -4.26
C THR A 42 -3.44 14.69 -3.15
N VAL A 43 -2.21 14.99 -3.55
CA VAL A 43 -1.10 15.38 -2.68
C VAL A 43 -0.27 16.45 -3.38
N THR A 44 0.36 17.34 -2.64
CA THR A 44 1.36 18.26 -3.19
C THR A 44 2.68 17.55 -3.44
N GLU A 45 3.50 18.09 -4.36
CA GLU A 45 4.87 17.63 -4.58
C GLU A 45 5.65 17.57 -3.27
N GLY A 46 6.59 16.64 -3.15
CA GLY A 46 7.33 16.38 -1.91
C GLY A 46 6.49 15.88 -0.73
N GLY A 47 5.15 15.91 -0.84
CA GLY A 47 4.21 15.48 0.20
C GLY A 47 4.27 13.98 0.46
N LYS A 48 3.44 13.50 1.40
CA LYS A 48 3.44 12.08 1.81
C LYS A 48 2.21 11.34 1.30
N ILE A 49 2.44 10.17 0.72
CA ILE A 49 1.42 9.23 0.25
C ILE A 49 1.53 7.98 1.13
N THR A 50 0.43 7.58 1.77
CA THR A 50 0.38 6.34 2.55
C THR A 50 -0.50 5.32 1.83
N TYR A 51 0.08 4.18 1.52
CA TYR A 51 -0.62 3.00 1.00
C TYR A 51 -0.90 2.04 2.16
N THR A 52 -2.12 1.54 2.23
CA THR A 52 -2.55 0.57 3.24
C THR A 52 -3.12 -0.66 2.56
N VAL A 53 -2.65 -1.84 2.97
CA VAL A 53 -3.22 -3.13 2.60
C VAL A 53 -4.00 -3.68 3.78
N LYS A 54 -5.25 -4.04 3.56
CA LYS A 54 -6.14 -4.65 4.54
C LYS A 54 -6.58 -6.03 4.09
N LEU A 55 -6.53 -7.00 5.00
CA LEU A 55 -7.05 -8.35 4.78
C LEU A 55 -8.55 -8.39 5.14
N VAL A 56 -9.34 -8.88 4.21
CA VAL A 56 -10.80 -8.99 4.37
C VAL A 56 -11.23 -10.43 4.07
N SER A 57 -11.92 -11.07 5.02
CA SER A 57 -12.53 -12.39 4.82
C SER A 57 -13.91 -12.26 4.22
N ASP A 58 -14.30 -13.18 3.35
CA ASP A 58 -15.67 -13.34 2.85
C ASP A 58 -16.63 -13.79 3.95
N ASP A 59 -16.11 -14.44 5.00
CA ASP A 59 -16.84 -14.73 6.23
C ASP A 59 -16.35 -13.81 7.38
N PRO A 60 -17.13 -12.79 7.77
CA PRO A 60 -16.74 -11.87 8.85
C PRO A 60 -16.57 -12.52 10.22
N SER A 61 -17.03 -13.76 10.43
CA SER A 61 -16.86 -14.50 11.69
C SER A 61 -15.46 -15.12 11.81
N LEU A 62 -14.71 -15.21 10.70
CA LEU A 62 -13.38 -15.80 10.66
C LEU A 62 -12.30 -14.72 10.80
N PRO A 63 -11.39 -14.87 11.78
CA PRO A 63 -10.32 -13.90 11.98
C PRO A 63 -9.25 -14.04 10.88
N VAL A 64 -8.83 -12.91 10.31
CA VAL A 64 -7.73 -12.84 9.32
C VAL A 64 -6.36 -12.62 9.96
N THR A 65 -6.29 -12.53 11.29
CA THR A 65 -5.08 -12.18 12.05
C THR A 65 -4.19 -13.36 12.42
N ASN A 66 -4.66 -14.60 12.18
CA ASN A 66 -3.91 -15.79 12.57
C ASN A 66 -2.88 -16.22 11.51
N HIS A 67 -1.95 -15.31 11.18
CA HIS A 67 -0.87 -15.56 10.22
C HIS A 67 0.49 -15.07 10.76
N LYS A 68 1.59 -15.53 10.15
CA LYS A 68 2.98 -15.22 10.55
C LYS A 68 3.58 -13.98 9.89
N GLY A 69 2.79 -13.23 9.18
CA GLY A 69 3.20 -12.01 8.47
C GLY A 69 3.21 -12.17 6.96
N LEU A 70 2.88 -11.08 6.28
CA LEU A 70 2.73 -10.98 4.83
C LEU A 70 3.46 -9.74 4.33
N THR A 71 4.02 -9.81 3.15
CA THR A 71 4.60 -8.66 2.44
C THR A 71 4.00 -8.61 1.05
N PHE A 72 3.29 -7.53 0.77
CA PHE A 72 2.65 -7.25 -0.51
C PHE A 72 3.54 -6.32 -1.34
N THR A 73 3.59 -6.54 -2.64
CA THR A 73 4.35 -5.72 -3.58
C THR A 73 3.39 -4.90 -4.44
N LEU A 74 3.65 -3.61 -4.56
CA LEU A 74 2.93 -2.67 -5.44
C LEU A 74 3.54 -2.67 -6.85
N THR A 75 2.85 -2.01 -7.78
CA THR A 75 3.26 -1.93 -9.20
C THR A 75 4.65 -1.31 -9.40
N ASP A 76 5.05 -0.34 -8.55
CA ASP A 76 6.36 0.31 -8.59
C ASP A 76 7.47 -0.44 -7.82
N GLY A 77 7.14 -1.59 -7.23
CA GLY A 77 8.06 -2.37 -6.39
C GLY A 77 8.06 -1.97 -4.90
N THR A 78 7.32 -0.94 -4.52
CA THR A 78 7.12 -0.61 -3.10
C THR A 78 6.48 -1.78 -2.36
N THR A 79 6.90 -2.04 -1.14
CA THR A 79 6.36 -3.15 -0.34
C THR A 79 5.58 -2.65 0.87
N VAL A 80 4.46 -3.33 1.15
CA VAL A 80 3.62 -3.12 2.33
C VAL A 80 3.63 -4.38 3.18
N THR A 81 4.04 -4.27 4.44
CA THR A 81 4.10 -5.41 5.35
C THR A 81 2.92 -5.39 6.32
N VAL A 82 2.15 -6.48 6.32
CA VAL A 82 1.16 -6.80 7.35
C VAL A 82 1.85 -7.74 8.35
N LYS A 83 2.08 -7.25 9.56
CA LYS A 83 2.79 -8.02 10.60
C LYS A 83 1.97 -9.22 11.06
N ALA A 84 2.65 -10.21 11.65
CA ALA A 84 1.99 -11.33 12.29
C ALA A 84 0.96 -10.85 13.32
N GLY A 85 -0.26 -11.36 13.24
CA GLY A 85 -1.34 -10.98 14.14
C GLY A 85 -2.10 -9.70 13.78
N GLU A 86 -1.71 -9.00 12.72
CA GLU A 86 -2.36 -7.77 12.26
C GLU A 86 -3.32 -8.08 11.08
N SER A 87 -4.38 -7.29 10.92
CA SER A 87 -5.28 -7.39 9.78
C SER A 87 -4.96 -6.39 8.66
N GLU A 88 -4.04 -5.46 8.92
CA GLU A 88 -3.63 -4.43 7.96
C GLU A 88 -2.17 -4.01 8.18
N GLY A 89 -1.59 -3.42 7.14
CA GLY A 89 -0.27 -2.82 7.17
C GLY A 89 -0.18 -1.64 6.24
N SER A 90 0.74 -0.73 6.48
CA SER A 90 0.90 0.46 5.65
C SER A 90 2.36 0.83 5.42
N VAL A 91 2.60 1.55 4.31
CA VAL A 91 3.88 2.18 3.96
C VAL A 91 3.63 3.61 3.55
N THR A 92 4.53 4.51 3.93
CA THR A 92 4.48 5.92 3.53
C THR A 92 5.68 6.23 2.64
N VAL A 93 5.41 6.80 1.47
CA VAL A 93 6.41 7.25 0.50
C VAL A 93 6.28 8.75 0.29
N SER A 94 7.32 9.40 -0.28
CA SER A 94 7.24 10.78 -0.71
C SER A 94 6.66 10.86 -2.12
N ALA A 95 5.82 11.84 -2.38
CA ALA A 95 5.42 12.19 -3.74
C ALA A 95 6.65 12.69 -4.52
N PRO A 96 6.68 12.51 -5.84
CA PRO A 96 7.67 13.19 -6.70
C PRO A 96 7.66 14.70 -6.47
N ASP A 97 8.80 15.31 -6.71
CA ASP A 97 9.05 16.73 -6.55
C ASP A 97 9.85 17.26 -7.74
N ASN A 98 9.51 18.43 -8.26
CA ASN A 98 10.19 19.04 -9.39
C ASN A 98 10.03 20.57 -9.39
N VAL A 99 10.71 21.30 -10.27
CA VAL A 99 10.72 22.77 -10.32
C VAL A 99 9.79 23.36 -11.39
N TYR A 100 9.00 22.54 -12.03
CA TYR A 100 8.14 22.96 -13.15
C TYR A 100 6.71 23.18 -12.70
N VAL A 101 6.14 24.31 -13.09
CA VAL A 101 4.73 24.62 -12.79
C VAL A 101 3.78 23.88 -13.74
N ASN A 102 2.61 23.49 -13.22
CA ASN A 102 1.54 22.84 -13.99
C ASN A 102 1.97 21.52 -14.67
N ASP A 103 2.79 20.72 -14.00
CA ASP A 103 3.19 19.38 -14.43
C ASP A 103 2.61 18.28 -13.52
N PRO A 104 1.28 18.17 -13.39
CA PRO A 104 0.67 17.22 -12.48
C PRO A 104 0.90 15.78 -12.94
N VAL A 105 1.34 14.94 -12.01
CA VAL A 105 1.57 13.50 -12.22
C VAL A 105 0.47 12.70 -11.54
N THR A 106 -0.04 11.68 -12.20
CA THR A 106 -0.94 10.70 -11.56
C THR A 106 -0.17 9.41 -11.30
N ILE A 107 -0.07 9.04 -10.04
CA ILE A 107 0.52 7.79 -9.60
C ILE A 107 -0.60 6.79 -9.38
N THR A 108 -0.52 5.65 -10.07
CA THR A 108 -1.49 4.56 -9.93
C THR A 108 -0.77 3.31 -9.45
N GLN A 109 -1.29 2.70 -8.39
CA GLN A 109 -0.74 1.49 -7.77
C GLN A 109 -1.80 0.40 -7.69
N SER A 110 -1.35 -0.84 -7.84
CA SER A 110 -2.12 -2.05 -7.58
C SER A 110 -1.23 -3.10 -6.92
N LEU A 111 -1.84 -4.11 -6.32
CA LEU A 111 -1.11 -5.26 -5.77
C LEU A 111 -0.66 -6.18 -6.91
N THR A 112 0.63 -6.54 -6.92
CA THR A 112 1.24 -7.41 -7.94
C THR A 112 1.73 -8.73 -7.40
N GLY A 113 1.93 -8.84 -6.08
CA GLY A 113 2.40 -10.07 -5.46
C GLY A 113 2.28 -10.05 -3.94
N VAL A 114 2.34 -11.22 -3.36
CA VAL A 114 2.41 -11.45 -1.91
C VAL A 114 3.48 -12.50 -1.61
N THR A 115 4.21 -12.29 -0.53
CA THR A 115 5.25 -13.18 0.01
C THR A 115 5.18 -13.21 1.53
N GLY A 116 5.97 -14.06 2.16
CA GLY A 116 6.06 -14.19 3.62
C GLY A 116 5.52 -15.52 4.10
N GLU A 117 5.87 -15.89 5.34
CA GLU A 117 5.46 -17.17 5.93
C GLU A 117 3.94 -17.30 6.15
N GLY A 118 3.21 -16.17 6.10
CA GLY A 118 1.75 -16.16 6.22
C GLY A 118 1.01 -16.43 4.91
N ALA A 119 1.69 -16.39 3.75
CA ALA A 119 1.03 -16.50 2.45
C ALA A 119 0.32 -17.85 2.24
N ASP A 120 0.93 -18.93 2.73
CA ASP A 120 0.40 -20.30 2.61
C ASP A 120 -0.46 -20.72 3.82
N GLN A 121 -0.81 -19.79 4.72
CA GLN A 121 -1.59 -20.09 5.92
C GLN A 121 -3.10 -19.88 5.73
N PHE A 122 -3.49 -19.21 4.67
CA PHE A 122 -4.91 -19.05 4.29
C PHE A 122 -5.33 -20.19 3.36
N GLU A 123 -6.56 -20.65 3.49
CA GLU A 123 -7.14 -21.62 2.57
C GLU A 123 -7.16 -21.08 1.14
N GLN A 124 -7.49 -19.79 1.01
CA GLN A 124 -7.38 -19.02 -0.23
C GLN A 124 -7.07 -17.57 0.08
N LEU A 125 -5.98 -17.03 -0.48
CA LEU A 125 -5.59 -15.62 -0.41
C LEU A 125 -5.54 -15.05 -1.82
N GLU A 126 -6.33 -14.01 -2.07
CA GLU A 126 -6.37 -13.30 -3.35
C GLU A 126 -5.93 -11.84 -3.20
N LEU A 127 -5.27 -11.33 -4.23
CA LEU A 127 -4.98 -9.91 -4.34
C LEU A 127 -6.21 -9.18 -4.88
N GLY A 128 -6.62 -8.11 -4.22
CA GLY A 128 -7.65 -7.20 -4.71
C GLY A 128 -7.29 -6.67 -6.10
N LYS A 129 -8.27 -6.63 -7.00
CA LYS A 129 -8.07 -6.25 -8.41
C LYS A 129 -8.10 -4.74 -8.63
N ASP A 130 -8.51 -3.99 -7.62
CA ASP A 130 -8.66 -2.54 -7.71
C ASP A 130 -7.30 -1.86 -7.67
N SER A 131 -7.15 -0.82 -8.48
CA SER A 131 -6.03 0.11 -8.42
C SER A 131 -6.43 1.37 -7.66
N VAL A 132 -5.46 1.98 -6.98
CA VAL A 132 -5.63 3.26 -6.31
C VAL A 132 -4.78 4.30 -7.01
N SER A 133 -5.28 5.54 -7.08
CA SER A 133 -4.59 6.64 -7.77
C SER A 133 -4.50 7.87 -6.89
N THR A 134 -3.36 8.54 -6.95
CA THR A 134 -3.10 9.83 -6.31
C THR A 134 -2.58 10.80 -7.36
N LYS A 135 -3.20 11.97 -7.46
CA LYS A 135 -2.73 13.08 -8.28
C LYS A 135 -1.73 13.91 -7.47
N VAL A 136 -0.52 14.05 -7.98
CA VAL A 136 0.48 14.99 -7.44
C VAL A 136 0.28 16.33 -8.13
N VAL A 137 0.25 17.40 -7.36
CA VAL A 137 0.03 18.77 -7.83
C VAL A 137 1.09 19.68 -7.20
N ASP A 138 1.35 20.80 -7.86
CA ASP A 138 2.28 21.82 -7.37
C ASP A 138 1.87 22.34 -5.98
N GLU A 139 2.81 22.93 -5.25
CA GLU A 139 2.55 23.59 -3.98
C GLU A 139 1.65 24.83 -4.17
N PRO A 140 0.88 25.20 -3.14
CA PRO A 140 0.05 26.40 -3.21
C PRO A 140 0.85 27.66 -3.49
N GLY A 141 0.41 28.46 -4.47
CA GLY A 141 1.04 29.74 -4.82
C GLY A 141 2.15 29.65 -5.88
N VAL A 142 2.46 28.45 -6.38
CA VAL A 142 3.40 28.23 -7.49
C VAL A 142 2.98 29.04 -8.73
N GLY A 143 3.97 29.55 -9.47
CA GLY A 143 3.76 30.28 -10.71
C GLY A 143 3.40 31.77 -10.54
N THR A 144 3.45 32.31 -9.32
CA THR A 144 3.31 33.77 -9.08
C THR A 144 4.67 34.45 -9.20
N PRO A 145 4.94 35.26 -10.24
CA PRO A 145 6.24 35.92 -10.40
C PRO A 145 6.56 36.81 -9.21
N GLY A 146 7.75 36.63 -8.64
CA GLY A 146 8.24 37.42 -7.50
C GLY A 146 7.80 36.94 -6.12
N ASP A 147 6.99 35.89 -6.03
CA ASP A 147 6.67 35.23 -4.77
C ASP A 147 7.74 34.14 -4.49
N ASN A 148 8.63 34.43 -3.54
CA ASN A 148 9.70 33.50 -3.14
C ASN A 148 9.29 32.54 -2.03
N ASN A 149 7.99 32.51 -1.65
CA ASN A 149 7.52 31.74 -0.51
C ASN A 149 6.84 30.41 -0.92
N HIS A 150 6.67 30.17 -2.21
CA HIS A 150 5.92 29.04 -2.74
C HIS A 150 6.64 28.39 -3.90
N GLY A 151 6.80 27.06 -3.86
CA GLY A 151 7.44 26.25 -4.87
C GLY A 151 8.97 26.29 -4.82
N ASP A 152 9.58 25.49 -5.66
CA ASP A 152 11.02 25.34 -5.76
C ASP A 152 11.70 26.58 -6.33
N LYS A 153 12.82 26.93 -5.72
CA LYS A 153 13.59 28.10 -6.12
C LYS A 153 14.66 27.73 -7.15
N VAL A 154 14.58 28.36 -8.32
CA VAL A 154 15.61 28.29 -9.35
C VAL A 154 16.39 29.60 -9.38
N GLU A 155 17.70 29.54 -9.08
CA GLU A 155 18.58 30.72 -9.11
C GLU A 155 19.35 30.81 -10.43
N LEU A 156 19.31 31.99 -11.05
CA LEU A 156 20.15 32.33 -12.16
C LEU A 156 21.36 33.13 -11.64
N SER A 157 22.57 32.71 -12.02
CA SER A 157 23.80 33.45 -11.77
C SER A 157 24.46 33.85 -13.07
N ILE A 158 25.05 35.03 -13.11
CA ILE A 158 25.87 35.50 -14.22
C ILE A 158 27.25 35.86 -13.70
N VAL A 159 28.27 35.35 -14.38
CA VAL A 159 29.67 35.62 -14.04
C VAL A 159 30.39 36.10 -15.30
N ALA A 160 31.11 37.20 -15.18
CA ALA A 160 32.01 37.63 -16.24
C ALA A 160 33.20 36.68 -16.33
N ASN A 161 33.52 36.18 -17.52
CA ASN A 161 34.65 35.27 -17.75
C ASN A 161 36.01 35.98 -17.68
N GLN A 162 35.98 37.33 -17.72
CA GLN A 162 37.16 38.18 -17.65
C GLN A 162 36.86 39.34 -16.70
N THR A 163 37.87 39.79 -15.98
CA THR A 163 37.76 40.96 -15.09
C THR A 163 38.02 42.27 -15.82
N SER A 164 38.65 42.21 -17.01
CA SER A 164 38.88 43.33 -17.90
C SER A 164 39.07 42.84 -19.35
N VAL A 165 38.76 43.68 -20.32
CA VAL A 165 38.97 43.46 -21.75
C VAL A 165 39.54 44.71 -22.36
N PHE A 166 40.30 44.60 -23.47
CA PHE A 166 40.75 45.76 -24.24
C PHE A 166 39.61 46.36 -25.09
N GLU A 167 39.71 47.60 -25.49
CA GLU A 167 38.66 48.34 -26.20
C GLU A 167 38.09 47.64 -27.44
N ASN A 168 38.85 46.77 -28.09
CA ASN A 168 38.43 46.05 -29.30
C ASN A 168 38.01 44.59 -29.02
N GLU A 169 38.00 44.14 -27.75
CA GLU A 169 37.62 42.80 -27.36
C GLU A 169 36.14 42.73 -26.94
N LYS A 170 35.56 41.53 -27.07
CA LYS A 170 34.19 41.27 -26.65
C LYS A 170 34.22 40.58 -25.28
N PRO A 171 33.63 41.17 -24.24
CA PRO A 171 33.47 40.48 -22.98
C PRO A 171 32.55 39.27 -23.15
N THR A 172 32.88 38.21 -22.44
CA THR A 172 32.04 36.99 -22.36
C THR A 172 31.55 36.76 -20.92
N PHE A 173 30.33 36.24 -20.82
CA PHE A 173 29.68 35.95 -19.56
C PHE A 173 29.20 34.51 -19.55
N THR A 174 29.32 33.86 -18.42
CA THR A 174 28.70 32.56 -18.19
C THR A 174 27.44 32.75 -17.37
N ILE A 175 26.30 32.24 -17.89
CA ILE A 175 25.03 32.16 -17.16
C ILE A 175 24.89 30.72 -16.68
N SER A 176 24.64 30.56 -15.41
CA SER A 176 24.39 29.26 -14.78
C SER A 176 23.03 29.26 -14.10
N ILE A 177 22.34 28.14 -14.21
CA ILE A 177 21.10 27.87 -13.48
C ILE A 177 21.48 26.97 -12.30
N LYS A 178 21.13 27.40 -11.11
CA LYS A 178 21.29 26.63 -9.88
C LYS A 178 19.92 26.22 -9.41
N GLN A 179 19.65 24.94 -9.43
CA GLN A 179 18.45 24.35 -8.87
C GLN A 179 18.73 24.04 -7.39
N ALA A 180 17.85 24.51 -6.49
CA ALA A 180 17.77 24.01 -5.13
C ALA A 180 16.61 23.00 -5.09
N LEU A 181 16.95 21.75 -4.88
CA LEU A 181 16.01 20.70 -4.52
C LEU A 181 15.92 20.62 -2.99
#